data_76ec0973e475e89ed19bbbe5953392d4
#
_entry.id   76ec0973e475e89ed19bbbe5953392d4
#
_cell.length_a   1.000
_cell.length_b   1.000
_cell.length_c   1.000
_cell.angle_alpha   90.00
_cell.angle_beta   90.00
_cell.angle_gamma   90.00
#
_symmetry.space_group_name_H-M   'P 1'
#
loop_
_entity.id
_entity.type
_entity.pdbx_description
1 polymer ?
#
loop_
_entity_poly.entity_id
_entity_poly.type
_entity_poly.pdbx_seq_one_letter_code
_entity_poly.pdbx_strand_id
1 'polypeptide(L)' 'MMNIGNVIMTKRKELGLTQQALADKLHVSFQAISKWENGGALR' A
#
# COMPACT_ATOMS: atom_id res chain seq x y z
N MET A 1 -16.36 2.27 7.42
CA MET A 1 -15.84 2.82 6.17
C MET A 1 -14.47 2.24 5.86
N MET A 2 -14.26 1.90 4.63
CA MET A 2 -13.03 1.23 4.27
C MET A 2 -11.88 2.21 4.04
N ASN A 3 -10.74 1.87 4.61
CA ASN A 3 -9.53 2.69 4.45
C ASN A 3 -8.69 2.06 3.34
N ILE A 4 -8.41 2.83 2.29
CA ILE A 4 -7.68 2.30 1.15
C ILE A 4 -6.29 1.81 1.54
N GLY A 5 -5.64 2.51 2.48
CA GLY A 5 -4.34 2.06 2.97
C GLY A 5 -4.42 0.70 3.64
N ASN A 6 -5.50 0.48 4.37
CA ASN A 6 -5.72 -0.79 5.04
C ASN A 6 -5.93 -1.92 4.02
N VAL A 7 -6.68 -1.64 2.97
CA VAL A 7 -6.92 -2.63 1.93
C VAL A 7 -5.62 -3.00 1.24
N ILE A 8 -4.83 -2.00 0.92
CA ILE A 8 -3.53 -2.22 0.25
C ILE A 8 -2.62 -3.04 1.15
N MET A 9 -2.54 -2.68 2.41
CA MET A 9 -1.68 -3.39 3.36
C MET A 9 -2.12 -4.84 3.51
N THR A 10 -3.41 -5.07 3.62
CA THR A 10 -3.94 -6.41 3.79
C THR A 10 -3.62 -7.27 2.59
N LYS A 11 -3.86 -6.75 1.39
CA LYS A 11 -3.55 -7.49 0.17
C LYS A 11 -2.07 -7.77 0.05
N ARG A 12 -1.25 -6.79 0.39
CA ARG A 12 0.19 -6.94 0.33
C ARG A 12 0.65 -8.08 1.23
N LYS A 13 0.12 -8.12 2.45
CA LYS A 13 0.50 -9.16 3.40
C LYS A 13 0.00 -10.53 2.98
N GLU A 14 -1.19 -10.58 2.41
CA GLU A 14 -1.74 -11.84 1.91
C GLU A 14 -0.85 -12.44 0.82
N LEU A 15 -0.26 -11.58 0.02
CA LEU A 15 0.61 -12.01 -1.07
C LEU A 15 2.05 -12.20 -0.63
N GLY A 16 2.35 -11.88 0.61
CA GLY A 16 3.71 -12.02 1.13
C GLY A 16 4.67 -11.00 0.54
N LEU A 17 4.17 -9.84 0.18
CA LEU A 17 4.99 -8.81 -0.48
C LEU A 17 5.43 -7.75 0.50
N THR A 18 6.62 -7.19 0.23
CA THR A 18 7.05 -5.98 0.91
C THR A 18 6.40 -4.78 0.24
N GLN A 19 6.53 -3.62 0.89
CA GLN A 19 6.01 -2.39 0.28
C GLN A 19 6.70 -2.11 -1.05
N GLN A 20 8.01 -2.36 -1.11
CA GLN A 20 8.75 -2.14 -2.34
C GLN A 20 8.28 -3.09 -3.44
N ALA A 21 8.06 -4.34 -3.09
CA ALA A 21 7.62 -5.33 -4.07
C ALA A 21 6.24 -4.96 -4.62
N LEU A 22 5.36 -4.50 -3.76
CA LEU A 22 4.04 -4.09 -4.21
C LEU A 22 4.13 -2.86 -5.11
N ALA A 23 4.97 -1.91 -4.73
CA ALA A 23 5.16 -0.72 -5.55
C ALA A 23 5.61 -1.09 -6.96
N ASP A 24 6.54 -2.02 -7.06
CA ASP A 24 7.02 -2.50 -8.35
C ASP A 24 5.90 -3.14 -9.16
N LYS A 25 5.06 -3.92 -8.48
CA LYS A 25 3.97 -4.59 -9.15
C LYS A 25 2.95 -3.61 -9.72
N LEU A 26 2.70 -2.55 -8.99
CA LEU A 26 1.69 -1.57 -9.37
C LEU A 26 2.27 -0.43 -10.22
N HIS A 27 3.58 -0.45 -10.44
CA HIS A 27 4.25 0.61 -11.21
C HIS A 27 4.08 1.98 -10.55
N VAL A 28 4.15 1.99 -9.22
CA VAL A 28 4.10 3.23 -8.46
C VAL A 28 5.34 3.31 -7.60
N SER A 29 5.57 4.47 -6.99
CA SER A 29 6.74 4.64 -6.14
C SER A 29 6.51 3.98 -4.79
N PHE A 30 7.59 3.56 -4.16
CA PHE A 30 7.55 3.06 -2.80
C PHE A 30 6.92 4.08 -1.85
N GLN A 31 7.21 5.35 -2.09
CA GLN A 31 6.68 6.42 -1.26
C GLN A 31 5.16 6.49 -1.34
N ALA A 32 4.61 6.21 -2.50
CA ALA A 32 3.15 6.20 -2.66
C ALA A 32 2.53 5.11 -1.80
N ILE A 33 3.10 3.91 -1.83
CA ILE A 33 2.61 2.80 -1.02
C ILE A 33 2.69 3.15 0.46
N SER A 34 3.83 3.67 0.88
CA SER A 34 4.04 4.02 2.27
C SER A 34 3.02 5.06 2.73
N LYS A 35 2.79 6.06 1.90
CA LYS A 35 1.85 7.12 2.22
C LYS A 35 0.43 6.56 2.35
N TRP A 36 0.04 5.70 1.42
CA TRP A 36 -1.30 5.12 1.46
C TRP A 36 -1.50 4.27 2.70
N GLU A 37 -0.52 3.46 3.05
CA GLU A 37 -0.64 2.57 4.21
C GLU A 37 -0.66 3.35 5.52
N ASN A 38 -0.07 4.52 5.52
CA ASN A 38 -0.10 5.39 6.70
C ASN A 38 -1.32 6.29 6.73
N GLY A 39 -2.18 6.18 5.73
CA GLY A 39 -3.43 6.91 5.72
C GLY A 39 -3.28 8.37 5.31
N GLY A 40 -2.09 8.79 4.88
CA GLY A 40 -1.87 10.18 4.56
C GLY A 40 -2.71 10.66 3.39
N ALA A 41 -3.00 9.78 2.44
CA ALA A 41 -3.75 10.17 1.26
C ALA A 41 -5.21 10.46 1.55
N LEU A 42 -5.68 10.07 2.71
CA LEU A 42 -7.08 10.18 3.05
C LEU A 42 -7.39 11.36 3.95
N ARG A 43 -6.42 12.18 4.24
CA ARG A 43 -6.59 13.30 5.18
C ARG A 43 -6.97 14.59 4.51
#